data_c6aa8110ad7f2e71731249507aaf4e48
#
_entry.id   c6aa8110ad7f2e71731249507aaf4e48
#
_cell.length_a   1.000
_cell.length_b   1.000
_cell.length_c   1.000
_cell.angle_alpha   90.00
_cell.angle_beta   90.00
_cell.angle_gamma   90.00
#
_symmetry.space_group_name_H-M   'P 1'
#
loop_
_entity.id
_entity.type
_entity.pdbx_description
1 polymer ?
#
loop_
_entity_poly.entity_id
_entity_poly.type
_entity_poly.pdbx_seq_one_letter_code
_entity_poly.pdbx_strand_id
1 'polypeptide(L)'
;MPLGYKGDFITSPDISQIFGEILGIWILDLWIKLEKPKNIQIVDLGGGRGTLLRDIRRVLGDKIQNYVFIDINIELIKLQKKAVKGALHFKKIEDIPKKPSIFIGNEFLDTFPVNQFVLSNECFKEVCVDYKNQKLIFSHQVTSLSKTLDQKKLNQVKVNDILEINFESRKFIDKVSSFIKENNGGAIFFDYGYTSSHGDTFQAIRENKFVSPLGDPGNADLTAHVDFNDIAKQAINNLVNVWGPNTQRTFLKKMGAIERFKALESVSDNKIKQELRLGLNRLIDIDEMGKLFKVLAITSNKFPSPEGFTCCTRSS
;
A
#
# COMPACT_ATOMS: atom_id res chain seq x y z
N MET A 1 3.71 -18.58 -3.77
CA MET A 1 2.35 -18.43 -4.37
C MET A 1 2.49 -17.72 -5.71
N PRO A 2 1.79 -18.14 -6.75
CA PRO A 2 1.85 -17.44 -8.04
C PRO A 2 1.02 -16.17 -8.00
N LEU A 3 1.62 -15.01 -8.31
CA LEU A 3 0.96 -13.75 -8.56
C LEU A 3 0.45 -13.67 -10.01
N GLY A 4 -0.68 -13.01 -10.24
CA GLY A 4 -1.29 -12.78 -11.55
C GLY A 4 -2.45 -13.71 -11.88
N TYR A 5 -2.94 -13.72 -13.16
CA TYR A 5 -4.17 -14.40 -13.59
C TYR A 5 -4.28 -15.91 -13.24
N LYS A 6 -3.18 -16.56 -12.86
CA LYS A 6 -3.15 -17.96 -12.37
C LYS A 6 -2.80 -18.05 -10.89
N GLY A 7 -2.72 -16.91 -10.16
CA GLY A 7 -2.41 -16.83 -8.74
C GLY A 7 -3.61 -16.44 -7.91
N ASP A 8 -3.43 -16.41 -6.60
CA ASP A 8 -4.47 -16.08 -5.63
C ASP A 8 -4.83 -14.58 -5.63
N PHE A 9 -3.99 -13.73 -6.27
CA PHE A 9 -4.18 -12.28 -6.30
C PHE A 9 -3.86 -11.65 -7.65
N ILE A 10 -4.73 -10.72 -8.08
CA ILE A 10 -4.53 -9.82 -9.21
C ILE A 10 -4.50 -8.41 -8.64
N THR A 11 -3.34 -7.78 -8.64
CA THR A 11 -3.13 -6.42 -8.11
C THR A 11 -3.51 -5.34 -9.13
N SER A 12 -3.73 -4.12 -8.66
CA SER A 12 -4.13 -2.97 -9.51
C SER A 12 -3.28 -2.79 -10.77
N PRO A 13 -1.94 -2.90 -10.74
CA PRO A 13 -1.10 -2.83 -11.94
C PRO A 13 -1.31 -3.96 -12.94
N ASP A 14 -1.69 -5.15 -12.46
CA ASP A 14 -1.96 -6.32 -13.33
C ASP A 14 -3.37 -6.28 -13.93
N ILE A 15 -4.30 -5.53 -13.32
CA ILE A 15 -5.67 -5.32 -13.82
C ILE A 15 -5.67 -4.39 -15.03
N SER A 16 -4.93 -3.28 -14.97
CA SER A 16 -4.93 -2.30 -16.05
C SER A 16 -3.65 -1.45 -16.08
N GLN A 17 -3.07 -1.32 -17.27
CA GLN A 17 -1.95 -0.41 -17.51
C GLN A 17 -2.27 1.06 -17.17
N ILE A 18 -3.58 1.44 -17.17
CA ILE A 18 -4.02 2.79 -16.82
C ILE A 18 -3.55 3.16 -15.41
N PHE A 19 -3.56 2.21 -14.46
CA PHE A 19 -3.11 2.46 -13.09
C PHE A 19 -1.64 2.92 -13.05
N GLY A 20 -0.74 2.18 -13.67
CA GLY A 20 0.67 2.55 -13.73
C GLY A 20 0.94 3.83 -14.53
N GLU A 21 0.17 4.06 -15.60
CA GLU A 21 0.29 5.27 -16.42
C GLU A 21 -0.17 6.53 -15.64
N ILE A 22 -1.24 6.44 -14.87
CA ILE A 22 -1.71 7.53 -14.00
C ILE A 22 -0.68 7.84 -12.92
N LEU A 23 -0.07 6.83 -12.30
CA LEU A 23 1.02 7.06 -11.36
C LEU A 23 2.27 7.64 -12.02
N GLY A 24 2.56 7.24 -13.24
CA GLY A 24 3.62 7.86 -14.04
C GLY A 24 3.39 9.35 -14.29
N ILE A 25 2.14 9.75 -14.60
CA ILE A 25 1.74 11.15 -14.76
C ILE A 25 1.85 11.90 -13.44
N TRP A 26 1.40 11.31 -12.33
CA TRP A 26 1.52 11.88 -10.98
C TRP A 26 2.97 12.15 -10.60
N ILE A 27 3.87 11.20 -10.86
CA ILE A 27 5.31 11.37 -10.62
C ILE A 27 5.90 12.44 -11.54
N LEU A 28 5.48 12.50 -12.79
CA LEU A 28 5.94 13.48 -13.75
C LEU A 28 5.57 14.91 -13.33
N ASP A 29 4.35 15.11 -12.82
CA ASP A 29 3.90 16.39 -12.28
C ASP A 29 4.79 16.82 -11.09
N LEU A 30 5.05 15.93 -10.14
CA LEU A 30 5.92 16.20 -9.02
C LEU A 30 7.36 16.51 -9.46
N TRP A 31 7.90 15.77 -10.43
CA TRP A 31 9.22 16.01 -10.96
C TRP A 31 9.35 17.39 -11.63
N ILE A 32 8.29 17.83 -12.35
CA ILE A 32 8.24 19.18 -12.93
C ILE A 32 8.20 20.24 -11.84
N LYS A 33 7.36 20.08 -10.82
CA LYS A 33 7.23 20.99 -9.67
C LYS A 33 8.52 21.09 -8.85
N LEU A 34 9.35 20.05 -8.89
CA LEU A 34 10.68 19.99 -8.28
C LEU A 34 11.80 20.58 -9.16
N GLU A 35 11.46 21.27 -10.26
CA GLU A 35 12.42 21.83 -11.20
C GLU A 35 13.29 20.79 -11.90
N LYS A 36 12.71 19.59 -12.13
CA LYS A 36 13.29 18.52 -12.95
C LYS A 36 14.66 17.99 -12.46
N PRO A 37 14.79 17.59 -11.19
CA PRO A 37 16.05 17.10 -10.65
C PRO A 37 16.52 15.81 -11.40
N LYS A 38 17.79 15.80 -11.79
CA LYS A 38 18.39 14.64 -12.50
C LYS A 38 18.64 13.44 -11.59
N ASN A 39 18.80 13.66 -10.29
CA ASN A 39 19.21 12.66 -9.31
C ASN A 39 18.05 12.03 -8.52
N ILE A 40 16.80 12.37 -8.81
CA ILE A 40 15.63 11.73 -8.17
C ILE A 40 15.56 10.25 -8.52
N GLN A 41 15.12 9.43 -7.56
CA GLN A 41 14.87 8.01 -7.78
C GLN A 41 13.40 7.64 -7.49
N ILE A 42 12.89 6.67 -8.22
CA ILE A 42 11.57 6.08 -8.00
C ILE A 42 11.77 4.72 -7.34
N VAL A 43 11.15 4.52 -6.20
CA VAL A 43 11.31 3.34 -5.35
C VAL A 43 9.99 2.60 -5.25
N ASP A 44 9.95 1.37 -5.76
CA ASP A 44 8.79 0.48 -5.70
C ASP A 44 8.96 -0.49 -4.53
N LEU A 45 8.01 -0.46 -3.59
CA LEU A 45 7.99 -1.25 -2.38
C LEU A 45 7.19 -2.53 -2.62
N GLY A 46 7.83 -3.69 -2.55
CA GLY A 46 7.16 -4.95 -2.82
C GLY A 46 6.62 -5.02 -4.26
N GLY A 47 7.41 -4.59 -5.24
CA GLY A 47 6.98 -4.34 -6.62
C GLY A 47 6.44 -5.53 -7.41
N GLY A 48 6.14 -6.66 -6.76
CA GLY A 48 5.55 -7.84 -7.39
C GLY A 48 6.35 -8.29 -8.62
N ARG A 49 5.68 -8.40 -9.76
CA ARG A 49 6.32 -8.79 -11.04
C ARG A 49 7.06 -7.63 -11.73
N GLY A 50 7.02 -6.43 -11.17
CA GLY A 50 7.60 -5.22 -11.75
C GLY A 50 6.71 -4.52 -12.78
N THR A 51 5.44 -4.92 -12.87
CA THR A 51 4.46 -4.37 -13.83
C THR A 51 4.26 -2.88 -13.60
N LEU A 52 4.07 -2.47 -12.35
CA LEU A 52 3.84 -1.07 -11.98
C LEU A 52 5.00 -0.16 -12.41
N LEU A 53 6.19 -0.49 -11.97
CA LEU A 53 7.36 0.34 -12.25
C LEU A 53 7.74 0.34 -13.74
N ARG A 54 7.46 -0.75 -14.47
CA ARG A 54 7.58 -0.82 -15.94
C ARG A 54 6.67 0.20 -16.62
N ASP A 55 5.41 0.27 -16.22
CA ASP A 55 4.42 1.15 -16.82
C ASP A 55 4.68 2.61 -16.46
N ILE A 56 5.09 2.89 -15.23
CA ILE A 56 5.57 4.21 -14.79
C ILE A 56 6.77 4.64 -15.64
N ARG A 57 7.78 3.77 -15.79
CA ARG A 57 8.97 4.06 -16.60
C ARG A 57 8.61 4.40 -18.05
N ARG A 58 7.63 3.72 -18.64
CA ARG A 58 7.16 4.01 -20.01
C ARG A 58 6.63 5.44 -20.12
N VAL A 59 5.93 5.96 -19.12
CA VAL A 59 5.43 7.34 -19.08
C VAL A 59 6.56 8.35 -18.87
N LEU A 60 7.49 8.05 -17.98
CA LEU A 60 8.58 8.95 -17.62
C LEU A 60 9.66 9.05 -18.72
N GLY A 61 9.80 8.00 -19.55
CA GLY A 61 10.82 7.94 -20.60
C GLY A 61 12.22 8.17 -20.04
N ASP A 62 13.00 9.00 -20.73
CA ASP A 62 14.39 9.32 -20.36
C ASP A 62 14.50 10.42 -19.29
N LYS A 63 13.38 10.98 -18.81
CA LYS A 63 13.37 12.08 -17.85
C LYS A 63 13.87 11.67 -16.47
N ILE A 64 13.55 10.44 -16.06
CA ILE A 64 13.99 9.83 -14.80
C ILE A 64 14.61 8.48 -15.12
N GLN A 65 15.83 8.24 -14.64
CA GLN A 65 16.58 7.03 -14.97
C GLN A 65 16.91 6.14 -13.75
N ASN A 66 16.64 6.65 -12.54
CA ASN A 66 16.97 5.91 -11.33
C ASN A 66 15.71 5.19 -10.80
N TYR A 67 15.68 3.88 -10.99
CA TYR A 67 14.60 3.00 -10.52
C TYR A 67 15.15 2.01 -9.50
N VAL A 68 14.39 1.82 -8.43
CA VAL A 68 14.78 0.97 -7.30
C VAL A 68 13.61 0.08 -6.94
N PHE A 69 13.87 -1.20 -6.66
CA PHE A 69 12.94 -2.09 -5.98
C PHE A 69 13.44 -2.38 -4.58
N ILE A 70 12.52 -2.39 -3.61
CA ILE A 70 12.74 -2.96 -2.28
C ILE A 70 11.89 -4.22 -2.19
N ASP A 71 12.54 -5.38 -2.22
CA ASP A 71 11.89 -6.69 -2.18
C ASP A 71 12.80 -7.73 -1.54
N ILE A 72 12.22 -8.70 -0.85
CA ILE A 72 12.93 -9.82 -0.22
C ILE A 72 12.76 -11.14 -0.98
N ASN A 73 11.79 -11.20 -1.89
CA ASN A 73 11.46 -12.41 -2.63
C ASN A 73 12.36 -12.58 -3.86
N ILE A 74 13.24 -13.59 -3.82
CA ILE A 74 14.24 -13.84 -4.86
C ILE A 74 13.60 -14.12 -6.23
N GLU A 75 12.46 -14.82 -6.27
CA GLU A 75 11.80 -15.13 -7.53
C GLU A 75 11.16 -13.90 -8.16
N LEU A 76 10.55 -13.03 -7.34
CA LEU A 76 10.02 -11.75 -7.81
C LEU A 76 11.14 -10.82 -8.30
N ILE A 77 12.26 -10.77 -7.60
CA ILE A 77 13.45 -10.00 -8.03
C ILE A 77 13.91 -10.42 -9.43
N LYS A 78 13.88 -11.72 -9.76
CA LYS A 78 14.21 -12.19 -11.11
C LYS A 78 13.25 -11.64 -12.19
N LEU A 79 11.96 -11.56 -11.86
CA LEU A 79 10.94 -10.99 -12.76
C LEU A 79 11.10 -9.48 -12.90
N GLN A 80 11.32 -8.77 -11.79
CA GLN A 80 11.55 -7.32 -11.74
C GLN A 80 12.76 -6.91 -12.59
N LYS A 81 13.86 -7.66 -12.53
CA LYS A 81 15.05 -7.45 -13.37
C LYS A 81 14.75 -7.55 -14.87
N LYS A 82 13.82 -8.43 -15.26
CA LYS A 82 13.36 -8.56 -16.65
C LYS A 82 12.44 -7.41 -17.04
N ALA A 83 11.52 -7.02 -16.15
CA ALA A 83 10.53 -5.98 -16.40
C ALA A 83 11.16 -4.58 -16.51
N VAL A 84 12.12 -4.25 -15.62
CA VAL A 84 12.77 -2.94 -15.55
C VAL A 84 14.29 -3.11 -15.57
N LYS A 85 14.84 -3.21 -16.76
CA LYS A 85 16.30 -3.38 -16.96
C LYS A 85 17.05 -2.19 -16.35
N GLY A 86 18.10 -2.47 -15.57
CA GLY A 86 18.95 -1.47 -14.93
C GLY A 86 18.42 -0.93 -13.60
N ALA A 87 17.26 -1.38 -13.12
CA ALA A 87 16.80 -1.05 -11.79
C ALA A 87 17.68 -1.69 -10.71
N LEU A 88 17.91 -0.94 -9.62
CA LEU A 88 18.62 -1.44 -8.44
C LEU A 88 17.65 -2.23 -7.54
N HIS A 89 18.17 -3.19 -6.78
CA HIS A 89 17.40 -4.03 -5.89
C HIS A 89 18.02 -4.03 -4.49
N PHE A 90 17.21 -3.74 -3.48
CA PHE A 90 17.60 -3.74 -2.09
C PHE A 90 16.57 -4.50 -1.25
N LYS A 91 16.95 -4.92 -0.05
CA LYS A 91 16.05 -5.59 0.90
C LYS A 91 15.43 -4.64 1.92
N LYS A 92 16.06 -3.47 2.12
CA LYS A 92 15.68 -2.51 3.15
C LYS A 92 15.80 -1.08 2.64
N ILE A 93 15.00 -0.19 3.22
CA ILE A 93 15.06 1.27 2.93
C ILE A 93 16.43 1.87 3.27
N GLU A 94 17.04 1.38 4.33
CA GLU A 94 18.31 1.91 4.83
C GLU A 94 19.45 1.71 3.84
N ASP A 95 19.33 0.73 2.96
CA ASP A 95 20.38 0.34 2.00
C ASP A 95 20.32 1.11 0.67
N ILE A 96 19.23 1.83 0.39
CA ILE A 96 19.09 2.54 -0.88
C ILE A 96 19.92 3.84 -0.90
N PRO A 97 20.31 4.33 -2.10
CA PRO A 97 21.05 5.58 -2.22
C PRO A 97 20.34 6.77 -1.55
N LYS A 98 21.07 7.55 -0.78
CA LYS A 98 20.58 8.74 -0.06
C LYS A 98 20.43 9.92 -1.02
N LYS A 99 19.28 10.03 -1.65
CA LYS A 99 18.91 11.08 -2.62
C LYS A 99 17.39 11.30 -2.64
N PRO A 100 16.90 12.39 -3.25
CA PRO A 100 15.48 12.63 -3.39
C PRO A 100 14.75 11.41 -3.95
N SER A 101 13.66 10.99 -3.30
CA SER A 101 13.00 9.72 -3.62
C SER A 101 11.50 9.85 -3.63
N ILE A 102 10.85 9.19 -4.59
CA ILE A 102 9.41 8.95 -4.58
C ILE A 102 9.18 7.46 -4.37
N PHE A 103 8.63 7.11 -3.22
CA PHE A 103 8.27 5.75 -2.87
C PHE A 103 6.85 5.44 -3.32
N ILE A 104 6.63 4.22 -3.79
CA ILE A 104 5.31 3.72 -4.18
C ILE A 104 5.10 2.40 -3.48
N GLY A 105 4.00 2.27 -2.73
CA GLY A 105 3.55 1.01 -2.13
C GLY A 105 2.14 0.71 -2.63
N ASN A 106 1.99 -0.32 -3.46
CA ASN A 106 0.70 -0.81 -3.88
C ASN A 106 0.47 -2.20 -3.31
N GLU A 107 -0.57 -2.36 -2.49
CA GLU A 107 -0.83 -3.61 -1.77
C GLU A 107 0.44 -4.08 -1.06
N PHE A 108 0.98 -3.20 -0.22
CA PHE A 108 2.23 -3.38 0.48
C PHE A 108 2.06 -3.31 2.01
N LEU A 109 1.21 -2.39 2.50
CA LEU A 109 1.02 -2.21 3.94
C LEU A 109 0.19 -3.34 4.55
N ASP A 110 -0.67 -3.99 3.79
CA ASP A 110 -1.47 -5.15 4.17
C ASP A 110 -0.63 -6.41 4.39
N THR A 111 0.59 -6.44 3.84
CA THR A 111 1.53 -7.56 4.02
C THR A 111 2.19 -7.60 5.40
N PHE A 112 2.09 -6.52 6.17
CA PHE A 112 2.62 -6.47 7.53
C PHE A 112 1.71 -7.18 8.53
N PRO A 113 2.26 -7.89 9.52
CA PRO A 113 1.47 -8.63 10.50
C PRO A 113 0.65 -7.68 11.38
N VAL A 114 -0.63 -8.02 11.56
CA VAL A 114 -1.54 -7.31 12.47
C VAL A 114 -1.57 -8.00 13.83
N ASN A 115 -1.61 -7.21 14.91
CA ASN A 115 -1.90 -7.69 16.24
C ASN A 115 -3.36 -7.37 16.57
N GLN A 116 -4.12 -8.38 16.98
CA GLN A 116 -5.52 -8.22 17.40
C GLN A 116 -5.61 -8.25 18.94
N PHE A 117 -6.43 -7.36 19.48
CA PHE A 117 -6.68 -7.25 20.91
C PHE A 117 -8.17 -7.22 21.20
N VAL A 118 -8.59 -7.99 22.20
CA VAL A 118 -9.98 -8.04 22.69
C VAL A 118 -10.06 -7.38 24.06
N LEU A 119 -11.00 -6.49 24.25
CA LEU A 119 -11.29 -5.92 25.56
C LEU A 119 -12.09 -6.93 26.39
N SER A 120 -11.50 -7.39 27.51
CA SER A 120 -12.11 -8.34 28.43
C SER A 120 -11.85 -7.90 29.87
N ASN A 121 -12.92 -7.73 30.68
CA ASN A 121 -12.83 -7.40 32.09
C ASN A 121 -11.84 -6.25 32.39
N GLU A 122 -12.06 -5.10 31.72
CA GLU A 122 -11.29 -3.85 31.89
C GLU A 122 -9.80 -3.92 31.45
N CYS A 123 -9.37 -5.00 30.81
CA CYS A 123 -8.05 -5.09 30.23
C CYS A 123 -8.08 -5.64 28.79
N PHE A 124 -7.10 -5.23 27.99
CA PHE A 124 -6.89 -5.83 26.69
C PHE A 124 -6.15 -7.16 26.81
N LYS A 125 -6.63 -8.15 26.08
CA LYS A 125 -5.95 -9.42 25.83
C LYS A 125 -5.60 -9.52 24.35
N GLU A 126 -4.41 -9.95 24.04
CA GLU A 126 -3.99 -10.21 22.67
C GLU A 126 -4.57 -11.54 22.19
N VAL A 127 -5.04 -11.55 20.94
CA VAL A 127 -5.45 -12.78 20.26
C VAL A 127 -4.19 -13.50 19.78
N CYS A 128 -3.92 -14.63 20.40
CA CYS A 128 -2.76 -15.46 20.11
C CYS A 128 -3.15 -16.77 19.46
N VAL A 129 -2.21 -17.44 18.81
CA VAL A 129 -2.41 -18.79 18.27
C VAL A 129 -1.76 -19.78 19.21
N ASP A 130 -2.56 -20.72 19.70
CA ASP A 130 -2.13 -21.84 20.54
C ASP A 130 -2.29 -23.17 19.81
N TYR A 131 -1.59 -24.20 20.28
CA TYR A 131 -1.71 -25.56 19.78
C TYR A 131 -2.26 -26.49 20.87
N LYS A 132 -3.53 -26.95 20.70
CA LYS A 132 -4.20 -27.87 21.65
C LYS A 132 -4.91 -28.97 20.88
N ASN A 133 -4.87 -30.20 21.45
CA ASN A 133 -5.54 -31.38 20.86
C ASN A 133 -5.22 -31.55 19.36
N GLN A 134 -3.95 -31.39 18.99
CA GLN A 134 -3.44 -31.51 17.61
C GLN A 134 -4.06 -30.51 16.62
N LYS A 135 -4.57 -29.37 17.12
CA LYS A 135 -5.15 -28.31 16.29
C LYS A 135 -4.64 -26.94 16.73
N LEU A 136 -4.51 -26.06 15.78
CA LEU A 136 -4.32 -24.62 16.04
C LEU A 136 -5.66 -24.03 16.48
N ILE A 137 -5.61 -23.21 17.52
CA ILE A 137 -6.77 -22.49 18.06
C ILE A 137 -6.38 -21.06 18.38
N PHE A 138 -7.36 -20.14 18.33
CA PHE A 138 -7.17 -18.82 18.92
C PHE A 138 -7.33 -18.86 20.43
N SER A 139 -6.50 -18.09 21.14
CA SER A 139 -6.56 -17.87 22.58
C SER A 139 -6.40 -16.40 22.90
N HIS A 140 -6.85 -15.98 24.09
CA HIS A 140 -6.76 -14.61 24.56
C HIS A 140 -5.80 -14.52 25.73
N GLN A 141 -4.69 -13.79 25.59
CA GLN A 141 -3.62 -13.73 26.57
C GLN A 141 -3.26 -12.28 26.95
N VAL A 142 -2.89 -12.05 28.19
CA VAL A 142 -2.30 -10.78 28.63
C VAL A 142 -0.82 -10.80 28.29
N THR A 143 -0.44 -10.02 27.29
CA THR A 143 0.95 -9.94 26.78
C THR A 143 1.61 -8.62 27.20
N SER A 144 2.91 -8.50 26.94
CA SER A 144 3.60 -7.20 27.09
C SER A 144 3.01 -6.14 26.18
N LEU A 145 2.63 -6.49 24.95
CA LEU A 145 2.00 -5.56 23.99
C LEU A 145 0.61 -5.12 24.48
N SER A 146 -0.23 -6.03 24.97
CA SER A 146 -1.56 -5.66 25.47
C SER A 146 -1.50 -4.67 26.65
N LYS A 147 -0.43 -4.74 27.47
CA LYS A 147 -0.20 -3.80 28.59
C LYS A 147 0.23 -2.39 28.13
N THR A 148 0.71 -2.23 26.91
CA THR A 148 1.11 -0.91 26.36
C THR A 148 -0.05 -0.13 25.77
N LEU A 149 -1.23 -0.74 25.65
CA LEU A 149 -2.40 -0.07 25.09
C LEU A 149 -2.92 0.99 26.05
N ASP A 150 -3.08 2.22 25.53
CA ASP A 150 -3.52 3.37 26.31
C ASP A 150 -4.96 3.16 26.83
N GLN A 151 -5.18 3.46 28.10
CA GLN A 151 -6.52 3.44 28.73
C GLN A 151 -7.52 4.35 28.00
N LYS A 152 -7.07 5.42 27.32
CA LYS A 152 -7.94 6.25 26.48
C LYS A 152 -8.62 5.47 25.36
N LYS A 153 -8.00 4.39 24.85
CA LYS A 153 -8.61 3.50 23.87
C LYS A 153 -9.68 2.59 24.48
N LEU A 154 -9.61 2.29 25.78
CA LEU A 154 -10.62 1.51 26.48
C LEU A 154 -12.01 2.15 26.38
N ASN A 155 -12.11 3.47 26.44
CA ASN A 155 -13.37 4.20 26.36
C ASN A 155 -13.99 4.24 24.96
N GLN A 156 -13.26 3.80 23.94
CA GLN A 156 -13.68 3.80 22.53
C GLN A 156 -14.04 2.41 21.99
N VAL A 157 -13.74 1.37 22.75
CA VAL A 157 -13.91 -0.04 22.38
C VAL A 157 -14.90 -0.69 23.33
N LYS A 158 -15.90 -1.39 22.79
CA LYS A 158 -16.85 -2.15 23.60
C LYS A 158 -16.22 -3.49 24.02
N VAL A 159 -16.72 -4.06 25.11
CA VAL A 159 -16.35 -5.41 25.54
C VAL A 159 -16.60 -6.39 24.39
N ASN A 160 -15.61 -7.24 24.10
CA ASN A 160 -15.54 -8.19 23.00
C ASN A 160 -15.33 -7.60 21.60
N ASP A 161 -15.22 -6.28 21.42
CA ASP A 161 -14.75 -5.74 20.14
C ASP A 161 -13.28 -6.07 19.94
N ILE A 162 -12.90 -6.33 18.70
CA ILE A 162 -11.52 -6.54 18.29
C ILE A 162 -10.90 -5.22 17.88
N LEU A 163 -9.77 -4.88 18.47
CA LEU A 163 -8.90 -3.78 18.08
C LEU A 163 -7.70 -4.33 17.31
N GLU A 164 -7.53 -3.89 16.09
CA GLU A 164 -6.37 -4.23 15.25
C GLU A 164 -5.32 -3.11 15.31
N ILE A 165 -4.06 -3.50 15.48
CA ILE A 165 -2.92 -2.58 15.45
C ILE A 165 -1.79 -3.24 14.66
N ASN A 166 -1.29 -2.52 13.66
CA ASN A 166 -0.14 -2.97 12.89
C ASN A 166 1.12 -2.21 13.32
N PHE A 167 1.84 -2.76 14.31
CA PHE A 167 3.07 -2.13 14.82
C PHE A 167 4.20 -2.12 13.80
N GLU A 168 4.27 -3.12 12.91
CA GLU A 168 5.34 -3.18 11.92
C GLU A 168 5.12 -2.17 10.79
N SER A 169 3.88 -1.93 10.37
CA SER A 169 3.59 -0.86 9.40
C SER A 169 3.92 0.52 9.97
N ARG A 170 3.66 0.77 11.28
CA ARG A 170 4.08 2.01 11.95
C ARG A 170 5.58 2.22 11.89
N LYS A 171 6.38 1.18 12.26
CA LYS A 171 7.85 1.24 12.18
C LYS A 171 8.33 1.48 10.75
N PHE A 172 7.64 0.89 9.78
CA PHE A 172 7.97 1.10 8.38
C PHE A 172 7.69 2.55 7.95
N ILE A 173 6.55 3.12 8.34
CA ILE A 173 6.21 4.53 8.09
C ILE A 173 7.22 5.47 8.76
N ASP A 174 7.72 5.14 9.96
CA ASP A 174 8.79 5.91 10.60
C ASP A 174 10.05 5.95 9.73
N LYS A 175 10.45 4.81 9.17
CA LYS A 175 11.63 4.72 8.30
C LYS A 175 11.45 5.50 7.00
N VAL A 176 10.29 5.37 6.33
CA VAL A 176 9.97 6.13 5.12
C VAL A 176 9.96 7.62 5.42
N SER A 177 9.27 8.04 6.49
CA SER A 177 9.16 9.44 6.90
C SER A 177 10.53 10.06 7.21
N SER A 178 11.37 9.34 7.96
CA SER A 178 12.73 9.77 8.24
C SER A 178 13.57 9.92 6.97
N PHE A 179 13.48 8.92 6.07
CA PHE A 179 14.22 8.96 4.82
C PHE A 179 13.84 10.17 3.94
N ILE A 180 12.54 10.41 3.72
CA ILE A 180 12.07 11.53 2.89
C ILE A 180 12.34 12.89 3.54
N LYS A 181 12.31 12.98 4.86
CA LYS A 181 12.65 14.19 5.62
C LYS A 181 14.12 14.56 5.45
N GLU A 182 15.01 13.57 5.53
CA GLU A 182 16.47 13.78 5.42
C GLU A 182 16.93 14.03 3.98
N ASN A 183 16.36 13.31 3.01
CA ASN A 183 16.86 13.29 1.64
C ASN A 183 15.96 14.07 0.66
N ASN A 184 14.88 14.66 1.14
CA ASN A 184 13.76 15.19 0.38
C ASN A 184 13.01 14.09 -0.40
N GLY A 185 11.69 14.21 -0.50
CA GLY A 185 10.94 13.18 -1.24
C GLY A 185 9.47 13.12 -0.86
N GLY A 186 8.84 12.05 -1.34
CA GLY A 186 7.47 11.71 -1.02
C GLY A 186 7.24 10.20 -1.11
N ALA A 187 6.09 9.77 -0.61
CA ALA A 187 5.61 8.40 -0.74
C ALA A 187 4.12 8.41 -1.07
N ILE A 188 3.66 7.41 -1.81
CA ILE A 188 2.25 7.16 -2.06
C ILE A 188 1.93 5.69 -1.82
N PHE A 189 0.86 5.43 -1.06
CA PHE A 189 0.41 4.10 -0.71
C PHE A 189 -1.02 3.87 -1.19
N PHE A 190 -1.24 2.74 -1.84
CA PHE A 190 -2.53 2.22 -2.24
C PHE A 190 -2.75 0.89 -1.57
N ASP A 191 -3.83 0.78 -0.81
CA ASP A 191 -4.16 -0.46 -0.14
C ASP A 191 -5.64 -0.54 0.18
N TYR A 192 -6.17 -1.75 0.41
CA TYR A 192 -7.53 -1.88 0.91
C TYR A 192 -7.56 -1.63 2.42
N GLY A 193 -8.58 -0.89 2.85
CA GLY A 193 -8.64 -0.48 4.24
C GLY A 193 -9.70 0.56 4.54
N TYR A 194 -9.57 1.13 5.72
CA TYR A 194 -10.56 2.03 6.30
C TYR A 194 -9.91 3.32 6.84
N THR A 195 -10.78 4.30 7.13
CA THR A 195 -10.41 5.60 7.70
C THR A 195 -11.00 5.83 9.10
N SER A 196 -11.63 4.80 9.67
CA SER A 196 -12.16 4.79 11.03
C SER A 196 -11.77 3.47 11.67
N SER A 197 -11.47 3.44 12.96
CA SER A 197 -11.06 2.21 13.64
C SER A 197 -12.11 1.11 13.46
N HIS A 198 -11.74 0.05 12.79
CA HIS A 198 -12.48 -1.18 12.66
C HIS A 198 -11.57 -2.30 13.16
N GLY A 199 -12.17 -3.36 13.66
CA GLY A 199 -11.45 -4.54 14.05
C GLY A 199 -11.97 -5.76 13.31
N ASP A 200 -11.32 -6.91 13.52
CA ASP A 200 -11.70 -8.20 12.96
C ASP A 200 -11.71 -8.22 11.42
N THR A 201 -10.71 -7.63 10.83
CA THR A 201 -10.51 -7.66 9.38
C THR A 201 -9.52 -8.73 8.95
N PHE A 202 -8.88 -9.42 9.91
CA PHE A 202 -7.93 -10.49 9.64
C PHE A 202 -8.60 -11.66 8.93
N GLN A 203 -8.09 -12.02 7.78
CA GLN A 203 -8.67 -13.03 6.91
C GLN A 203 -7.59 -13.88 6.23
N ALA A 204 -7.99 -15.06 5.77
CA ALA A 204 -7.17 -15.94 4.96
C ALA A 204 -7.86 -16.21 3.62
N ILE A 205 -7.11 -16.09 2.53
CA ILE A 205 -7.61 -16.32 1.17
C ILE A 205 -6.76 -17.38 0.49
N ARG A 206 -7.42 -18.34 -0.15
CA ARG A 206 -6.81 -19.35 -1.02
C ARG A 206 -7.71 -19.60 -2.22
N GLU A 207 -7.14 -19.60 -3.43
CA GLU A 207 -7.88 -19.79 -4.69
C GLU A 207 -9.10 -18.84 -4.82
N ASN A 208 -8.91 -17.59 -4.44
CA ASN A 208 -9.95 -16.54 -4.41
C ASN A 208 -11.16 -16.85 -3.48
N LYS A 209 -10.99 -17.70 -2.46
CA LYS A 209 -12.02 -18.04 -1.48
C LYS A 209 -11.52 -17.78 -0.06
N PHE A 210 -12.41 -17.30 0.78
CA PHE A 210 -12.14 -17.22 2.22
C PHE A 210 -11.98 -18.61 2.82
N VAL A 211 -10.92 -18.80 3.58
CA VAL A 211 -10.62 -20.03 4.30
C VAL A 211 -10.30 -19.73 5.77
N SER A 212 -10.27 -20.76 6.62
CA SER A 212 -9.85 -20.56 8.01
C SER A 212 -8.36 -20.19 8.07
N PRO A 213 -7.98 -19.11 8.78
CA PRO A 213 -6.57 -18.74 8.97
C PRO A 213 -5.72 -19.83 9.65
N LEU A 214 -6.37 -20.72 10.42
CA LEU A 214 -5.73 -21.83 11.14
C LEU A 214 -5.84 -23.19 10.43
N GLY A 215 -6.55 -23.24 9.28
CA GLY A 215 -6.95 -24.51 8.66
C GLY A 215 -5.80 -25.23 7.94
N ASP A 216 -4.95 -24.51 7.27
CA ASP A 216 -3.84 -25.06 6.45
C ASP A 216 -2.69 -24.04 6.41
N PRO A 217 -1.90 -23.95 7.50
CA PRO A 217 -0.86 -22.94 7.65
C PRO A 217 0.20 -22.99 6.54
N GLY A 218 0.47 -21.83 5.96
CA GLY A 218 1.45 -21.67 4.87
C GLY A 218 0.86 -21.84 3.46
N ASN A 219 -0.39 -22.26 3.31
CA ASN A 219 -1.06 -22.46 2.02
C ASN A 219 -2.21 -21.50 1.75
N ALA A 220 -2.42 -20.51 2.59
CA ALA A 220 -3.34 -19.39 2.39
C ALA A 220 -2.60 -18.07 2.54
N ASP A 221 -3.05 -17.04 1.84
CA ASP A 221 -2.58 -15.69 2.06
C ASP A 221 -3.33 -15.08 3.24
N LEU A 222 -2.56 -14.54 4.20
CA LEU A 222 -3.08 -13.92 5.41
C LEU A 222 -3.00 -12.40 5.25
N THR A 223 -4.11 -11.74 5.45
CA THR A 223 -4.20 -10.30 5.23
C THR A 223 -5.16 -9.65 6.22
N ALA A 224 -4.96 -8.35 6.46
CA ALA A 224 -5.86 -7.50 7.24
C ALA A 224 -5.98 -6.14 6.59
N HIS A 225 -7.09 -5.45 6.83
CA HIS A 225 -7.28 -4.12 6.27
C HIS A 225 -6.33 -3.09 6.91
N VAL A 226 -5.82 -2.19 6.09
CA VAL A 226 -4.95 -1.11 6.56
C VAL A 226 -5.76 0.00 7.25
N ASP A 227 -5.37 0.37 8.47
CA ASP A 227 -5.89 1.57 9.14
C ASP A 227 -5.13 2.81 8.63
N PHE A 228 -5.69 3.47 7.63
CA PHE A 228 -5.07 4.66 7.04
C PHE A 228 -5.04 5.86 7.97
N ASN A 229 -5.91 5.92 9.00
CA ASN A 229 -5.81 6.96 10.04
C ASN A 229 -4.61 6.73 10.95
N ASP A 230 -4.32 5.47 11.28
CA ASP A 230 -3.15 5.13 12.06
C ASP A 230 -1.85 5.43 11.31
N ILE A 231 -1.79 5.05 10.03
CA ILE A 231 -0.68 5.39 9.13
C ILE A 231 -0.49 6.91 9.02
N ALA A 232 -1.57 7.66 8.83
CA ALA A 232 -1.53 9.13 8.75
C ALA A 232 -1.00 9.76 10.05
N LYS A 233 -1.51 9.32 11.20
CA LYS A 233 -1.05 9.80 12.53
C LYS A 233 0.43 9.51 12.75
N GLN A 234 0.88 8.30 12.39
CA GLN A 234 2.28 7.91 12.52
C GLN A 234 3.19 8.80 11.65
N ALA A 235 2.78 9.09 10.42
CA ALA A 235 3.53 9.99 9.55
C ALA A 235 3.57 11.43 10.10
N ILE A 236 2.45 11.97 10.59
CA ILE A 236 2.39 13.31 11.19
C ILE A 236 3.34 13.41 12.40
N ASN A 237 3.40 12.39 13.24
CA ASN A 237 4.31 12.34 14.39
C ASN A 237 5.80 12.43 13.97
N ASN A 238 6.12 12.04 12.75
CA ASN A 238 7.46 12.18 12.16
C ASN A 238 7.72 13.53 11.48
N LEU A 239 6.80 14.49 11.63
CA LEU A 239 6.94 15.85 11.11
C LEU A 239 7.04 15.90 9.57
N VAL A 240 6.24 15.10 8.88
CA VAL A 240 6.05 15.13 7.42
C VAL A 240 4.61 15.53 7.08
N ASN A 241 4.38 16.04 5.88
CA ASN A 241 3.05 16.36 5.41
C ASN A 241 2.31 15.10 4.97
N VAL A 242 1.02 15.02 5.27
CA VAL A 242 0.14 13.90 4.91
C VAL A 242 -1.00 14.39 4.03
N TRP A 243 -1.25 13.70 2.93
CA TRP A 243 -2.27 14.01 1.91
C TRP A 243 -3.26 12.84 1.80
N GLY A 244 -4.52 13.12 2.01
CA GLY A 244 -5.57 12.10 2.09
C GLY A 244 -5.81 11.64 3.54
N PRO A 245 -6.31 10.39 3.77
CA PRO A 245 -6.60 9.39 2.75
C PRO A 245 -7.79 9.72 1.86
N ASN A 246 -7.66 9.44 0.56
CA ASN A 246 -8.75 9.46 -0.41
C ASN A 246 -9.17 8.03 -0.77
N THR A 247 -10.34 7.84 -1.39
CA THR A 247 -10.63 6.59 -2.08
C THR A 247 -9.83 6.49 -3.38
N GLN A 248 -9.46 5.27 -3.79
CA GLN A 248 -8.78 5.02 -5.06
C GLN A 248 -9.58 5.61 -6.24
N ARG A 249 -10.91 5.44 -6.25
CA ARG A 249 -11.80 6.06 -7.23
C ARG A 249 -11.59 7.56 -7.34
N THR A 250 -11.61 8.25 -6.19
CA THR A 250 -11.48 9.72 -6.17
C THR A 250 -10.14 10.16 -6.72
N PHE A 251 -9.06 9.49 -6.32
CA PHE A 251 -7.71 9.79 -6.78
C PHE A 251 -7.57 9.54 -8.29
N LEU A 252 -7.89 8.33 -8.77
CA LEU A 252 -7.74 7.98 -10.17
C LEU A 252 -8.57 8.87 -11.10
N LYS A 253 -9.81 9.20 -10.71
CA LYS A 253 -10.65 10.12 -11.48
C LYS A 253 -10.07 11.53 -11.56
N LYS A 254 -9.57 12.06 -10.44
CA LYS A 254 -8.91 13.38 -10.40
C LYS A 254 -7.63 13.42 -11.24
N MET A 255 -6.91 12.30 -11.29
CA MET A 255 -5.69 12.18 -12.07
C MET A 255 -5.92 11.89 -13.57
N GLY A 256 -7.18 11.87 -14.03
CA GLY A 256 -7.49 11.74 -15.45
C GLY A 256 -7.55 10.30 -15.97
N ALA A 257 -7.86 9.30 -15.12
CA ALA A 257 -7.96 7.89 -15.54
C ALA A 257 -9.05 7.67 -16.61
N ILE A 258 -10.16 8.43 -16.55
CA ILE A 258 -11.24 8.34 -17.52
C ILE A 258 -10.79 8.90 -18.87
N GLU A 259 -10.12 10.03 -18.88
CA GLU A 259 -9.58 10.68 -20.07
C GLU A 259 -8.52 9.79 -20.73
N ARG A 260 -7.66 9.17 -19.91
CA ARG A 260 -6.67 8.20 -20.40
C ARG A 260 -7.32 6.96 -21.01
N PHE A 261 -8.36 6.44 -20.38
CA PHE A 261 -9.14 5.33 -20.93
C PHE A 261 -9.72 5.69 -22.31
N LYS A 262 -10.39 6.84 -22.45
CA LYS A 262 -10.95 7.29 -23.73
C LYS A 262 -9.90 7.40 -24.83
N ALA A 263 -8.71 7.93 -24.49
CA ALA A 263 -7.60 8.02 -25.43
C ALA A 263 -7.10 6.65 -25.90
N LEU A 264 -7.00 5.68 -25.00
CA LEU A 264 -6.63 4.30 -25.35
C LEU A 264 -7.73 3.60 -26.14
N GLU A 265 -9.00 3.77 -25.73
CA GLU A 265 -10.15 3.19 -26.39
C GLU A 265 -10.25 3.62 -27.86
N SER A 266 -9.94 4.89 -28.16
CA SER A 266 -10.03 5.43 -29.53
C SER A 266 -9.10 4.76 -30.54
N VAL A 267 -7.98 4.20 -30.09
CA VAL A 267 -6.94 3.59 -30.95
C VAL A 267 -6.85 2.06 -30.83
N SER A 268 -7.70 1.45 -30.03
CA SER A 268 -7.67 0.00 -29.73
C SER A 268 -8.70 -0.76 -30.55
N ASP A 269 -8.47 -2.05 -30.77
CA ASP A 269 -9.48 -2.97 -31.30
C ASP A 269 -10.57 -3.31 -30.26
N ASN A 270 -11.63 -3.98 -30.68
CA ASN A 270 -12.80 -4.24 -29.83
C ASN A 270 -12.48 -5.12 -28.61
N LYS A 271 -11.54 -6.06 -28.73
CA LYS A 271 -11.14 -6.93 -27.61
C LYS A 271 -10.38 -6.11 -26.56
N ILE A 272 -9.39 -5.34 -26.98
CA ILE A 272 -8.62 -4.48 -26.10
C ILE A 272 -9.52 -3.41 -25.44
N LYS A 273 -10.48 -2.82 -26.18
CA LYS A 273 -11.46 -1.89 -25.61
C LYS A 273 -12.25 -2.52 -24.46
N GLN A 274 -12.69 -3.76 -24.63
CA GLN A 274 -13.43 -4.46 -23.57
C GLN A 274 -12.54 -4.74 -22.36
N GLU A 275 -11.31 -5.19 -22.55
CA GLU A 275 -10.34 -5.42 -21.47
C GLU A 275 -10.03 -4.12 -20.71
N LEU A 276 -9.78 -3.02 -21.41
CA LEU A 276 -9.53 -1.71 -20.81
C LEU A 276 -10.72 -1.22 -19.98
N ARG A 277 -11.96 -1.41 -20.49
CA ARG A 277 -13.19 -1.01 -19.80
C ARG A 277 -13.41 -1.82 -18.53
N LEU A 278 -13.27 -3.14 -18.59
CA LEU A 278 -13.39 -4.01 -17.44
C LEU A 278 -12.32 -3.68 -16.40
N GLY A 279 -11.08 -3.49 -16.82
CA GLY A 279 -9.99 -3.10 -15.94
C GLY A 279 -10.21 -1.75 -15.25
N LEU A 280 -10.61 -0.72 -16.00
CA LEU A 280 -10.92 0.58 -15.40
C LEU A 280 -12.10 0.49 -14.42
N ASN A 281 -13.19 -0.18 -14.81
CA ASN A 281 -14.34 -0.36 -13.92
C ASN A 281 -13.93 -1.01 -12.61
N ARG A 282 -13.16 -2.11 -12.65
CA ARG A 282 -12.68 -2.78 -11.44
C ARG A 282 -11.88 -1.85 -10.54
N LEU A 283 -11.04 -0.97 -11.11
CA LEU A 283 -10.24 -0.02 -10.34
C LEU A 283 -11.06 1.11 -9.70
N ILE A 284 -12.17 1.56 -10.33
CA ILE A 284 -12.88 2.76 -9.90
C ILE A 284 -14.31 2.52 -9.44
N ASP A 285 -14.91 1.35 -9.66
CA ASP A 285 -16.28 1.08 -9.21
C ASP A 285 -16.34 1.02 -7.69
N ILE A 286 -17.47 1.51 -7.12
CA ILE A 286 -17.67 1.60 -5.66
C ILE A 286 -17.81 0.21 -5.04
N ASP A 287 -18.43 -0.69 -5.76
CA ASP A 287 -18.70 -2.06 -5.32
C ASP A 287 -17.50 -3.00 -5.56
N GLU A 288 -16.45 -2.48 -6.19
CA GLU A 288 -15.19 -3.16 -6.43
C GLU A 288 -14.06 -2.47 -5.62
N MET A 289 -12.93 -2.20 -6.25
CA MET A 289 -11.77 -1.61 -5.58
C MET A 289 -11.94 -0.11 -5.28
N GLY A 290 -12.81 0.59 -6.00
CA GLY A 290 -12.84 2.04 -6.00
C GLY A 290 -13.14 2.70 -4.65
N LYS A 291 -13.95 2.08 -3.79
CA LYS A 291 -14.26 2.55 -2.42
C LYS A 291 -13.42 1.83 -1.36
N LEU A 292 -13.20 0.53 -1.52
CA LEU A 292 -12.46 -0.28 -0.57
C LEU A 292 -11.01 0.17 -0.48
N PHE A 293 -10.35 0.39 -1.61
CA PHE A 293 -8.98 0.87 -1.66
C PHE A 293 -8.88 2.36 -1.31
N LYS A 294 -7.87 2.67 -0.52
CA LYS A 294 -7.52 4.03 -0.11
C LYS A 294 -6.17 4.41 -0.67
N VAL A 295 -5.97 5.71 -0.77
CA VAL A 295 -4.73 6.32 -1.24
C VAL A 295 -4.30 7.37 -0.24
N LEU A 296 -3.07 7.27 0.22
CA LEU A 296 -2.45 8.21 1.12
C LEU A 296 -1.07 8.58 0.59
N ALA A 297 -0.74 9.87 0.56
CA ALA A 297 0.61 10.30 0.26
C ALA A 297 1.25 10.99 1.47
N ILE A 298 2.56 10.88 1.56
CA ILE A 298 3.42 11.49 2.56
C ILE A 298 4.50 12.29 1.82
N THR A 299 4.77 13.52 2.26
CA THR A 299 5.84 14.31 1.64
C THR A 299 6.69 15.02 2.69
N SER A 300 7.95 15.25 2.39
CA SER A 300 8.76 16.17 3.18
C SER A 300 8.17 17.59 3.11
N ASN A 301 8.46 18.45 4.09
CA ASN A 301 7.92 19.80 4.14
C ASN A 301 8.37 20.67 2.96
N LYS A 302 9.48 20.33 2.32
CA LYS A 302 10.04 21.03 1.16
C LYS A 302 9.54 20.46 -0.17
N PHE A 303 8.81 19.36 -0.13
CA PHE A 303 8.30 18.71 -1.34
C PHE A 303 7.02 19.41 -1.82
N PRO A 304 6.80 19.56 -3.13
CA PRO A 304 5.61 20.23 -3.64
C PRO A 304 4.33 19.44 -3.30
N SER A 305 3.21 20.16 -3.28
CA SER A 305 1.89 19.58 -3.08
C SER A 305 1.56 18.62 -4.21
N PRO A 306 1.27 17.35 -3.91
CA PRO A 306 0.89 16.36 -4.93
C PRO A 306 -0.54 16.58 -5.39
N GLU A 307 -0.78 16.38 -6.69
CA GLU A 307 -2.13 16.38 -7.28
C GLU A 307 -2.94 15.14 -6.83
N GLY A 308 -4.24 15.16 -7.07
CA GLY A 308 -5.14 14.05 -6.76
C GLY A 308 -5.73 14.07 -5.35
N PHE A 309 -5.19 14.87 -4.43
CA PHE A 309 -5.66 14.99 -3.05
C PHE A 309 -6.50 16.25 -2.82
N THR A 310 -7.41 16.19 -1.82
CA THR A 310 -8.27 17.33 -1.43
C THR A 310 -7.84 17.99 -0.13
N CYS A 311 -7.15 17.25 0.74
CA CYS A 311 -6.77 17.68 2.08
C CYS A 311 -5.29 17.44 2.31
N CYS A 312 -4.66 18.37 2.99
CA CYS A 312 -3.33 18.21 3.56
C CYS A 312 -3.41 18.43 5.07
N THR A 313 -2.92 17.49 5.85
CA THR A 313 -2.63 17.71 7.27
C THR A 313 -1.14 17.97 7.40
N ARG A 314 -0.80 19.19 7.77
CA ARG A 314 0.61 19.58 8.00
C ARG A 314 0.97 19.31 9.45
N SER A 315 2.18 18.82 9.67
CA SER A 315 2.79 18.86 11.00
C SER A 315 3.01 20.32 11.37
N SER A 316 2.41 20.76 12.46
CA SER A 316 2.60 22.10 13.05
C SER A 316 4.02 22.28 13.59
#